data_fb8ad8f3ad2156323a93a71bc4bc4468
#
_entry.id   fb8ad8f3ad2156323a93a71bc4bc4468
#
_cell.length_a   1.000
_cell.length_b   1.000
_cell.length_c   1.000
_cell.angle_alpha   90.00
_cell.angle_beta   90.00
_cell.angle_gamma   90.00
#
_symmetry.space_group_name_H-M   'P 1'
#
loop_
_entity.id
_entity.type
_entity.pdbx_description
1 polymer ?
#
loop_
_entity_poly.entity_id
_entity_poly.type
_entity_poly.pdbx_seq_one_letter_code
_entity_poly.pdbx_strand_id
1 'polypeptide(L)'
;MSDPNEREEDVVASTVADHLLGRLREWGVDTVFGYAGDGINGLLAAWGRADDRPRFVQARHEEMAAFEAVGYAKFTGRLGVCAATSGPGAIHLLNGLYDAKLDHVPVVAIVGQTNRSAMGGAYQQEVDLLSLFKDVASEYVQMVTVPEQLPAVLDRAIRTALGRRAPSAVIIPADVQELDYSAPTHEFKMVPSSLGVDFPRLAPDDDAVRRAAAVLNAGTKVAMLVGSGARGAAAEVAQVADLLGAGVAKALLGKDVLSDELPWVTGAIGLLGTRPSYEMMMGCDTLLTVGSSFPYTQFLPAFDQARAVQVDIDPSLIGMRYPYEVNLVGDATATLRALIPLLERKTDRSWREGIQADVARWWETMAKEAAVEADPVNPMLLFGELSPRLPDDAIVTADSGSSANWYARMLRFRGRMRGSLSGNLATMGAGVPYGIGAKIGCPDRPVIVFAGDGAMQMNGLAELITVKRYWSDWADPRLIIAVLHNDDLNQVTWEMRAMAGAPKFVESQSLPDVDYAGFATSLGLIGIAVDKPDDVASAWDRALTADRPTVLDVRTDPNVPPIPPHATTDQMFSAAKAMLAGDEDLWEVMRRGVATKLQEFLPHRNG
;
A
#
# COMPACT_ATOMS: atom_id res chain seq x y z
N MET A 1 63.49 -30.78 3.17
CA MET A 1 63.40 -29.43 3.75
C MET A 1 62.13 -28.86 3.22
N SER A 2 61.05 -29.07 3.92
CA SER A 2 59.75 -28.45 3.66
C SER A 2 59.76 -27.00 4.15
N ASP A 3 59.25 -26.10 3.34
CA ASP A 3 59.15 -24.67 3.58
C ASP A 3 58.24 -24.38 4.81
N PRO A 4 58.69 -23.63 5.84
CA PRO A 4 57.89 -23.41 7.04
C PRO A 4 56.92 -22.20 6.93
N ASN A 5 56.48 -21.83 5.72
CA ASN A 5 55.68 -20.63 5.51
C ASN A 5 54.37 -20.88 4.72
N GLU A 6 53.81 -22.08 4.78
CA GLU A 6 52.38 -22.20 4.52
C GLU A 6 51.62 -21.62 5.71
N ARG A 7 51.23 -20.33 5.60
CA ARG A 7 50.22 -19.76 6.48
C ARG A 7 48.96 -20.60 6.28
N GLU A 8 48.58 -21.38 7.29
CA GLU A 8 47.20 -21.81 7.43
C GLU A 8 46.37 -20.53 7.31
N GLU A 9 45.67 -20.35 6.19
CA GLU A 9 44.55 -19.42 6.14
C GLU A 9 43.60 -19.90 7.24
N ASP A 10 43.51 -19.16 8.33
CA ASP A 10 42.47 -19.32 9.34
C ASP A 10 41.13 -19.28 8.61
N VAL A 11 40.59 -20.46 8.34
CA VAL A 11 39.21 -20.59 7.89
C VAL A 11 38.34 -20.12 9.04
N VAL A 12 37.99 -18.84 9.05
CA VAL A 12 37.07 -18.28 10.03
C VAL A 12 35.81 -19.13 9.94
N ALA A 13 35.51 -19.87 11.01
CA ALA A 13 34.31 -20.70 11.06
C ALA A 13 33.08 -19.82 10.77
N SER A 14 32.26 -20.20 9.78
CA SER A 14 31.04 -19.50 9.41
C SER A 14 30.02 -19.65 10.54
N THR A 15 29.51 -18.55 11.07
CA THR A 15 28.45 -18.58 12.09
C THR A 15 27.06 -18.83 11.49
N VAL A 16 26.10 -19.16 12.34
CA VAL A 16 24.67 -19.23 11.95
C VAL A 16 24.23 -17.92 11.29
N ALA A 17 24.67 -16.79 11.81
CA ALA A 17 24.39 -15.47 11.23
C ALA A 17 25.02 -15.28 9.85
N ASP A 18 26.25 -15.69 9.63
CA ASP A 18 26.91 -15.65 8.32
C ASP A 18 26.14 -16.50 7.29
N HIS A 19 25.76 -17.71 7.70
CA HIS A 19 24.98 -18.61 6.84
C HIS A 19 23.60 -18.00 6.49
N LEU A 20 22.91 -17.37 7.45
CA LEU A 20 21.64 -16.68 7.20
C LEU A 20 21.77 -15.62 6.11
N LEU A 21 22.76 -14.73 6.21
CA LEU A 21 22.98 -13.69 5.20
C LEU A 21 23.36 -14.29 3.84
N GLY A 22 24.19 -15.32 3.83
CA GLY A 22 24.51 -16.08 2.61
C GLY A 22 23.26 -16.66 1.96
N ARG A 23 22.40 -17.30 2.76
CA ARG A 23 21.16 -17.93 2.27
C ARG A 23 20.13 -16.93 1.76
N LEU A 24 19.99 -15.76 2.40
CA LEU A 24 19.17 -14.66 1.88
C LEU A 24 19.63 -14.23 0.49
N ARG A 25 20.93 -14.06 0.28
CA ARG A 25 21.50 -13.71 -1.05
C ARG A 25 21.21 -14.78 -2.10
N GLU A 26 21.35 -16.05 -1.75
CA GLU A 26 21.00 -17.16 -2.64
C GLU A 26 19.52 -17.13 -3.07
N TRP A 27 18.61 -16.67 -2.19
CA TRP A 27 17.20 -16.41 -2.50
C TRP A 27 16.95 -15.12 -3.30
N GLY A 28 18.00 -14.37 -3.64
CA GLY A 28 17.89 -13.11 -4.37
C GLY A 28 17.46 -11.92 -3.52
N VAL A 29 17.57 -12.03 -2.19
CA VAL A 29 17.37 -10.90 -1.29
C VAL A 29 18.62 -10.01 -1.33
N ASP A 30 18.47 -8.80 -1.82
CA ASP A 30 19.54 -7.80 -1.92
C ASP A 30 19.50 -6.73 -0.83
N THR A 31 18.37 -6.63 -0.10
CA THR A 31 18.14 -5.59 0.89
C THR A 31 17.37 -6.13 2.09
N VAL A 32 17.77 -5.70 3.28
CA VAL A 32 17.07 -5.93 4.55
C VAL A 32 16.88 -4.58 5.25
N PHE A 33 15.66 -4.26 5.63
CA PHE A 33 15.32 -3.04 6.38
C PHE A 33 15.34 -3.34 7.88
N GLY A 34 15.93 -2.49 8.69
CA GLY A 34 15.99 -2.80 10.11
C GLY A 34 16.50 -1.69 11.00
N TYR A 35 16.53 -1.99 12.28
CA TYR A 35 17.15 -1.14 13.29
C TYR A 35 18.05 -1.98 14.21
N ALA A 36 19.18 -1.40 14.60
CA ALA A 36 20.18 -2.09 15.42
C ALA A 36 19.72 -2.24 16.86
N GLY A 37 20.04 -3.38 17.47
CA GLY A 37 19.84 -3.66 18.88
C GLY A 37 20.62 -4.90 19.30
N ASP A 38 20.85 -5.06 20.58
CA ASP A 38 21.72 -6.10 21.16
C ASP A 38 21.26 -7.53 20.89
N GLY A 39 19.95 -7.76 20.80
CA GLY A 39 19.39 -9.08 20.48
C GLY A 39 19.69 -9.58 19.07
N ILE A 40 20.31 -8.75 18.20
CA ILE A 40 20.77 -9.13 16.85
C ILE A 40 22.26 -8.82 16.62
N ASN A 41 23.06 -8.68 17.68
CA ASN A 41 24.49 -8.38 17.55
C ASN A 41 25.24 -9.40 16.70
N GLY A 42 24.92 -10.68 16.81
CA GLY A 42 25.51 -11.73 15.99
C GLY A 42 25.22 -11.54 14.49
N LEU A 43 23.97 -11.12 14.15
CA LEU A 43 23.60 -10.76 12.77
C LEU A 43 24.34 -9.50 12.30
N LEU A 44 24.41 -8.45 13.13
CA LEU A 44 25.12 -7.21 12.79
C LEU A 44 26.61 -7.45 12.56
N ALA A 45 27.24 -8.30 13.37
CA ALA A 45 28.62 -8.72 13.17
C ALA A 45 28.82 -9.48 11.84
N ALA A 46 27.86 -10.33 11.48
CA ALA A 46 27.86 -11.03 10.19
C ALA A 46 27.72 -10.05 9.02
N TRP A 47 26.87 -9.03 9.12
CA TRP A 47 26.78 -7.96 8.10
C TRP A 47 28.13 -7.23 7.92
N GLY A 48 28.82 -6.93 9.02
CA GLY A 48 30.16 -6.35 8.96
C GLY A 48 31.16 -7.24 8.21
N ARG A 49 31.12 -8.56 8.40
CA ARG A 49 31.96 -9.51 7.67
C ARG A 49 31.53 -9.71 6.21
N ALA A 50 30.25 -9.58 5.92
CA ALA A 50 29.68 -9.75 4.59
C ALA A 50 29.79 -8.50 3.70
N ASP A 51 30.47 -7.44 4.14
CA ASP A 51 30.60 -6.18 3.42
C ASP A 51 29.22 -5.61 3.01
N ASP A 52 28.31 -5.53 3.99
CA ASP A 52 26.91 -5.07 3.84
C ASP A 52 26.12 -5.81 2.73
N ARG A 53 26.23 -7.14 2.66
CA ARG A 53 25.51 -7.96 1.67
C ARG A 53 24.73 -9.11 2.34
N PRO A 54 23.38 -9.12 2.23
CA PRO A 54 22.48 -8.13 1.59
C PRO A 54 22.59 -6.77 2.27
N ARG A 55 22.28 -5.68 1.54
CA ARG A 55 22.38 -4.31 2.08
C ARG A 55 21.47 -4.15 3.30
N PHE A 56 22.02 -3.61 4.39
CA PHE A 56 21.24 -3.24 5.57
C PHE A 56 20.79 -1.78 5.48
N VAL A 57 19.48 -1.55 5.30
CA VAL A 57 18.90 -0.21 5.30
C VAL A 57 18.38 0.11 6.69
N GLN A 58 19.04 1.07 7.34
CA GLN A 58 18.69 1.49 8.69
C GLN A 58 17.55 2.51 8.65
N ALA A 59 16.33 2.10 9.02
CA ALA A 59 15.21 2.98 9.34
C ALA A 59 15.46 3.76 10.66
N ARG A 60 14.52 4.58 11.07
CA ARG A 60 14.62 5.29 12.38
C ARG A 60 13.85 4.59 13.48
N HIS A 61 12.99 3.66 13.11
CA HIS A 61 12.17 2.84 13.99
C HIS A 61 11.86 1.51 13.33
N GLU A 62 11.69 0.44 14.08
CA GLU A 62 11.44 -0.89 13.50
C GLU A 62 10.10 -0.98 12.77
N GLU A 63 9.09 -0.25 13.23
CA GLU A 63 7.82 -0.12 12.51
C GLU A 63 8.04 0.44 11.09
N MET A 64 8.89 1.46 10.98
CA MET A 64 9.25 2.05 9.69
C MET A 64 10.03 1.06 8.82
N ALA A 65 10.94 0.29 9.41
CA ALA A 65 11.65 -0.77 8.69
C ALA A 65 10.68 -1.82 8.11
N ALA A 66 9.65 -2.18 8.85
CA ALA A 66 8.61 -3.08 8.34
C ALA A 66 7.81 -2.43 7.20
N PHE A 67 7.41 -1.16 7.31
CA PHE A 67 6.75 -0.44 6.21
C PHE A 67 7.64 -0.24 4.99
N GLU A 68 8.94 0.04 5.17
CA GLU A 68 9.91 0.12 4.07
C GLU A 68 10.00 -1.21 3.32
N ALA A 69 10.04 -2.35 4.05
CA ALA A 69 10.02 -3.68 3.46
C ALA A 69 8.70 -3.96 2.70
N VAL A 70 7.56 -3.53 3.24
CA VAL A 70 6.25 -3.63 2.57
C VAL A 70 6.23 -2.76 1.30
N GLY A 71 6.66 -1.51 1.38
CA GLY A 71 6.75 -0.61 0.23
C GLY A 71 7.67 -1.17 -0.86
N TYR A 72 8.85 -1.66 -0.48
CA TYR A 72 9.77 -2.35 -1.39
C TYR A 72 9.09 -3.52 -2.11
N ALA A 73 8.40 -4.40 -1.37
CA ALA A 73 7.72 -5.55 -1.96
C ALA A 73 6.56 -5.14 -2.88
N LYS A 74 5.73 -4.16 -2.48
CA LYS A 74 4.61 -3.66 -3.29
C LYS A 74 5.06 -3.08 -4.63
N PHE A 75 6.17 -2.33 -4.67
CA PHE A 75 6.61 -1.64 -5.88
C PHE A 75 7.54 -2.46 -6.76
N THR A 76 8.32 -3.38 -6.18
CA THR A 76 9.23 -4.26 -6.94
C THR A 76 8.61 -5.61 -7.32
N GLY A 77 7.62 -6.09 -6.58
CA GLY A 77 7.10 -7.45 -6.68
C GLY A 77 8.04 -8.52 -6.09
N ARG A 78 9.12 -8.09 -5.40
CA ARG A 78 10.08 -8.98 -4.74
C ARG A 78 9.72 -9.19 -3.27
N LEU A 79 10.41 -10.12 -2.62
CA LEU A 79 10.27 -10.38 -1.19
C LEU A 79 10.77 -9.17 -0.39
N GLY A 80 9.95 -8.66 0.53
CA GLY A 80 10.41 -7.72 1.55
C GLY A 80 11.05 -8.46 2.72
N VAL A 81 12.13 -7.92 3.27
CA VAL A 81 12.76 -8.49 4.46
C VAL A 81 13.03 -7.39 5.48
N CYS A 82 12.59 -7.59 6.72
CA CYS A 82 12.91 -6.69 7.82
C CYS A 82 13.58 -7.43 8.98
N ALA A 83 14.37 -6.69 9.78
CA ALA A 83 15.08 -7.25 10.91
C ALA A 83 14.97 -6.34 12.15
N ALA A 84 14.76 -6.93 13.32
CA ALA A 84 14.65 -6.23 14.58
C ALA A 84 15.25 -7.01 15.75
N THR A 85 15.66 -6.27 16.78
CA THR A 85 16.14 -6.85 18.04
C THR A 85 15.02 -7.53 18.83
N SER A 86 15.38 -8.20 19.91
CA SER A 86 14.47 -8.78 20.90
C SER A 86 13.59 -7.73 21.61
N GLY A 87 12.55 -8.18 22.28
CA GLY A 87 11.69 -7.34 23.10
C GLY A 87 11.02 -6.21 22.32
N PRO A 88 11.34 -4.93 22.59
CA PRO A 88 10.65 -3.79 21.97
C PRO A 88 10.80 -3.75 20.47
N GLY A 89 11.98 -4.09 19.91
CA GLY A 89 12.15 -4.08 18.45
C GLY A 89 11.24 -5.07 17.74
N ALA A 90 11.08 -6.27 18.29
CA ALA A 90 10.14 -7.27 17.79
C ALA A 90 8.68 -6.78 17.84
N ILE A 91 8.28 -6.12 18.94
CA ILE A 91 6.93 -5.58 19.11
C ILE A 91 6.64 -4.49 18.09
N HIS A 92 7.59 -3.60 17.83
CA HIS A 92 7.45 -2.49 16.91
C HIS A 92 7.21 -2.93 15.45
N LEU A 93 7.71 -4.09 15.01
CA LEU A 93 7.48 -4.60 13.65
C LEU A 93 6.00 -4.88 13.35
N LEU A 94 5.17 -5.11 14.36
CA LEU A 94 3.83 -5.69 14.17
C LEU A 94 2.94 -4.86 13.26
N ASN A 95 2.90 -3.53 13.40
CA ASN A 95 2.01 -2.70 12.59
C ASN A 95 2.32 -2.83 11.09
N GLY A 96 3.59 -2.74 10.69
CA GLY A 96 3.99 -2.95 9.29
C GLY A 96 3.75 -4.38 8.81
N LEU A 97 3.91 -5.37 9.68
CA LEU A 97 3.61 -6.76 9.32
C LEU A 97 2.10 -7.03 9.19
N TYR A 98 1.25 -6.38 10.00
CA TYR A 98 -0.20 -6.44 9.80
C TYR A 98 -0.61 -5.79 8.48
N ASP A 99 0.02 -4.69 8.11
CA ASP A 99 -0.21 -4.06 6.81
C ASP A 99 0.15 -5.02 5.66
N ALA A 100 1.31 -5.70 5.77
CA ALA A 100 1.69 -6.76 4.82
C ALA A 100 0.66 -7.90 4.76
N LYS A 101 0.17 -8.38 5.93
CA LYS A 101 -0.81 -9.46 6.02
C LYS A 101 -2.10 -9.10 5.32
N LEU A 102 -2.68 -7.95 5.64
CA LEU A 102 -3.99 -7.55 5.14
C LEU A 102 -3.97 -7.16 3.66
N ASP A 103 -2.82 -6.67 3.16
CA ASP A 103 -2.65 -6.31 1.75
C ASP A 103 -2.01 -7.44 0.90
N HIS A 104 -1.84 -8.63 1.48
CA HIS A 104 -1.27 -9.81 0.81
C HIS A 104 0.12 -9.56 0.21
N VAL A 105 1.02 -8.98 1.02
CA VAL A 105 2.40 -8.64 0.63
C VAL A 105 3.38 -9.64 1.23
N PRO A 106 4.27 -10.26 0.44
CA PRO A 106 5.27 -11.20 0.97
C PRO A 106 6.38 -10.47 1.74
N VAL A 107 6.46 -10.73 3.05
CA VAL A 107 7.50 -10.18 3.92
C VAL A 107 8.06 -11.26 4.85
N VAL A 108 9.37 -11.30 5.03
CA VAL A 108 10.02 -12.11 6.06
C VAL A 108 10.58 -11.21 7.15
N ALA A 109 10.15 -11.43 8.39
CA ALA A 109 10.72 -10.78 9.56
C ALA A 109 11.79 -11.67 10.21
N ILE A 110 13.01 -11.13 10.38
CA ILE A 110 14.12 -11.76 11.11
C ILE A 110 14.20 -11.08 12.47
N VAL A 111 13.94 -11.85 13.52
CA VAL A 111 13.73 -11.29 14.84
C VAL A 111 14.71 -11.90 15.84
N GLY A 112 15.43 -11.06 16.55
CA GLY A 112 16.27 -11.49 17.68
C GLY A 112 15.43 -11.95 18.87
N GLN A 113 16.04 -12.78 19.72
CA GLN A 113 15.51 -13.18 21.02
C GLN A 113 16.64 -13.18 22.03
N THR A 114 16.31 -13.11 23.32
CA THR A 114 17.28 -13.29 24.40
C THR A 114 17.98 -14.64 24.32
N ASN A 115 19.14 -14.79 24.99
CA ASN A 115 19.87 -16.05 25.03
C ASN A 115 18.97 -17.18 25.56
N ARG A 116 19.09 -18.37 24.96
CA ARG A 116 18.31 -19.56 25.36
C ARG A 116 18.40 -19.87 26.85
N SER A 117 19.61 -19.67 27.43
CA SER A 117 19.85 -19.90 28.87
C SER A 117 19.10 -18.93 29.79
N ALA A 118 18.64 -17.79 29.28
CA ALA A 118 17.90 -16.77 30.03
C ALA A 118 16.38 -16.90 29.87
N MET A 119 15.91 -17.60 28.84
CA MET A 119 14.48 -17.73 28.55
C MET A 119 13.75 -18.51 29.65
N GLY A 120 12.55 -18.01 30.01
CA GLY A 120 11.72 -18.55 31.10
C GLY A 120 12.09 -18.03 32.49
N GLY A 121 13.12 -17.17 32.57
CA GLY A 121 13.61 -16.59 33.81
C GLY A 121 13.16 -15.15 34.08
N ALA A 122 12.22 -14.61 33.31
CA ALA A 122 11.83 -13.20 33.33
C ALA A 122 13.03 -12.25 33.08
N TYR A 123 13.86 -12.61 32.12
CA TYR A 123 15.03 -11.82 31.77
C TYR A 123 14.65 -10.54 31.03
N GLN A 124 15.54 -9.54 31.09
CA GLN A 124 15.32 -8.25 30.40
C GLN A 124 15.04 -8.47 28.91
N GLN A 125 14.00 -7.79 28.38
CA GLN A 125 13.54 -7.89 27.00
C GLN A 125 13.04 -9.29 26.56
N GLU A 126 12.83 -10.20 27.51
CA GLU A 126 12.20 -11.47 27.20
C GLU A 126 10.72 -11.26 26.88
N VAL A 127 10.32 -11.65 25.69
CA VAL A 127 8.92 -11.65 25.21
C VAL A 127 8.63 -13.00 24.59
N ASP A 128 7.46 -13.57 24.82
CA ASP A 128 7.01 -14.76 24.09
C ASP A 128 6.70 -14.40 22.63
N LEU A 129 7.76 -14.38 21.82
CA LEU A 129 7.67 -13.98 20.42
C LEU A 129 6.88 -14.97 19.56
N LEU A 130 6.84 -16.25 19.92
CA LEU A 130 6.01 -17.22 19.19
C LEU A 130 4.52 -16.88 19.34
N SER A 131 4.10 -16.53 20.54
CA SER A 131 2.71 -16.07 20.77
C SER A 131 2.46 -14.69 20.20
N LEU A 132 3.42 -13.76 20.30
CA LEU A 132 3.29 -12.40 19.77
C LEU A 132 3.08 -12.38 18.26
N PHE A 133 3.83 -13.17 17.51
CA PHE A 133 3.75 -13.22 16.05
C PHE A 133 2.68 -14.20 15.53
N LYS A 134 2.02 -14.96 16.40
CA LYS A 134 1.10 -16.03 16.01
C LYS A 134 -0.04 -15.55 15.11
N ASP A 135 -0.60 -14.37 15.34
CA ASP A 135 -1.64 -13.83 14.47
C ASP A 135 -1.04 -13.17 13.24
N VAL A 136 -0.09 -12.25 13.40
CA VAL A 136 0.44 -11.47 12.28
C VAL A 136 1.17 -12.34 11.24
N ALA A 137 1.94 -13.32 11.68
CA ALA A 137 2.64 -14.31 10.84
C ALA A 137 1.98 -15.70 10.95
N SER A 138 0.64 -15.73 10.86
CA SER A 138 -0.18 -16.94 11.07
C SER A 138 0.18 -18.11 10.14
N GLU A 139 0.70 -17.81 8.95
CA GLU A 139 1.11 -18.85 8.00
C GLU A 139 2.42 -19.54 8.40
N TYR A 140 3.37 -18.80 8.99
CA TYR A 140 4.61 -19.37 9.47
C TYR A 140 5.35 -18.45 10.46
N VAL A 141 5.53 -18.93 11.66
CA VAL A 141 6.47 -18.38 12.66
C VAL A 141 7.24 -19.52 13.32
N GLN A 142 8.55 -19.40 13.41
CA GLN A 142 9.39 -20.44 14.00
C GLN A 142 10.61 -19.84 14.70
N MET A 143 10.98 -20.41 15.86
CA MET A 143 12.23 -20.12 16.55
C MET A 143 13.28 -21.15 16.16
N VAL A 144 14.47 -20.68 15.81
CA VAL A 144 15.67 -21.49 15.56
C VAL A 144 16.38 -21.72 16.90
N THR A 145 16.45 -22.95 17.36
CA THR A 145 17.03 -23.30 18.67
C THR A 145 18.38 -23.99 18.57
N VAL A 146 18.73 -24.52 17.40
CA VAL A 146 20.04 -25.14 17.07
C VAL A 146 20.44 -24.75 15.65
N PRO A 147 21.74 -24.62 15.34
CA PRO A 147 22.26 -24.19 14.04
C PRO A 147 21.66 -24.93 12.85
N GLU A 148 21.50 -26.24 13.02
CA GLU A 148 21.04 -27.15 11.97
C GLU A 148 19.61 -26.89 11.50
N GLN A 149 18.78 -26.21 12.28
CA GLN A 149 17.41 -25.86 11.89
C GLN A 149 17.36 -24.72 10.88
N LEU A 150 18.36 -23.83 10.89
CA LEU A 150 18.28 -22.55 10.18
C LEU A 150 17.92 -22.70 8.69
N PRO A 151 18.60 -23.57 7.90
CA PRO A 151 18.30 -23.64 6.46
C PRO A 151 16.83 -23.99 6.17
N ALA A 152 16.33 -25.02 6.84
CA ALA A 152 14.96 -25.48 6.64
C ALA A 152 13.93 -24.45 7.12
N VAL A 153 14.18 -23.78 8.26
CA VAL A 153 13.30 -22.77 8.83
C VAL A 153 13.26 -21.52 7.93
N LEU A 154 14.42 -21.01 7.52
CA LEU A 154 14.51 -19.82 6.68
C LEU A 154 13.90 -20.06 5.29
N ASP A 155 14.26 -21.16 4.64
CA ASP A 155 13.73 -21.51 3.32
C ASP A 155 12.22 -21.70 3.35
N ARG A 156 11.68 -22.32 4.40
CA ARG A 156 10.23 -22.47 4.57
C ARG A 156 9.55 -21.13 4.82
N ALA A 157 10.15 -20.23 5.62
CA ALA A 157 9.62 -18.89 5.84
C ALA A 157 9.52 -18.12 4.53
N ILE A 158 10.57 -18.13 3.71
CA ILE A 158 10.61 -17.46 2.40
C ILE A 158 9.56 -18.05 1.45
N ARG A 159 9.50 -19.38 1.31
CA ARG A 159 8.48 -20.04 0.46
C ARG A 159 7.08 -19.76 0.91
N THR A 160 6.84 -19.74 2.22
CA THR A 160 5.53 -19.42 2.78
C THR A 160 5.15 -17.97 2.47
N ALA A 161 6.06 -17.03 2.71
CA ALA A 161 5.81 -15.63 2.41
C ALA A 161 5.46 -15.41 0.94
N LEU A 162 6.24 -15.97 0.02
CA LEU A 162 6.01 -15.87 -1.42
C LEU A 162 4.72 -16.60 -1.86
N GLY A 163 4.51 -17.83 -1.41
CA GLY A 163 3.40 -18.68 -1.85
C GLY A 163 2.04 -18.27 -1.29
N ARG A 164 2.03 -17.78 -0.04
CA ARG A 164 0.81 -17.28 0.63
C ARG A 164 0.61 -15.79 0.46
N ARG A 165 1.63 -15.08 -0.03
CA ARG A 165 1.64 -13.60 -0.08
C ARG A 165 1.26 -13.02 1.28
N ALA A 166 2.04 -13.39 2.28
CA ALA A 166 1.78 -13.06 3.67
C ALA A 166 3.10 -12.88 4.44
N PRO A 167 3.11 -12.22 5.59
CA PRO A 167 4.28 -12.19 6.43
C PRO A 167 4.60 -13.56 7.03
N SER A 168 5.88 -13.84 7.19
CA SER A 168 6.41 -14.93 7.99
C SER A 168 7.49 -14.42 8.94
N ALA A 169 7.76 -15.12 10.04
CA ALA A 169 8.74 -14.70 11.03
C ALA A 169 9.73 -15.84 11.39
N VAL A 170 11.01 -15.49 11.42
CA VAL A 170 12.11 -16.34 11.89
C VAL A 170 12.72 -15.70 13.12
N ILE A 171 12.62 -16.37 14.26
CA ILE A 171 13.10 -15.89 15.56
C ILE A 171 14.44 -16.60 15.84
N ILE A 172 15.49 -15.83 16.17
CA ILE A 172 16.83 -16.38 16.37
C ILE A 172 17.42 -15.85 17.69
N PRO A 173 17.52 -16.69 18.75
CA PRO A 173 18.16 -16.31 19.99
C PRO A 173 19.58 -15.80 19.77
N ALA A 174 20.02 -14.80 20.55
CA ALA A 174 21.30 -14.13 20.38
C ALA A 174 22.49 -15.11 20.44
N ASP A 175 22.47 -16.07 21.37
CA ASP A 175 23.50 -17.08 21.47
C ASP A 175 23.52 -18.05 20.28
N VAL A 176 22.38 -18.31 19.63
CA VAL A 176 22.32 -19.17 18.44
C VAL A 176 22.94 -18.48 17.22
N GLN A 177 22.80 -17.15 17.10
CA GLN A 177 23.37 -16.39 15.98
C GLN A 177 24.89 -16.54 15.88
N GLU A 178 25.55 -16.70 17.03
CA GLU A 178 27.03 -16.77 17.16
C GLU A 178 27.61 -18.18 17.11
N LEU A 179 26.77 -19.22 17.16
CA LEU A 179 27.22 -20.59 17.07
C LEU A 179 27.82 -20.89 15.69
N ASP A 180 28.83 -21.74 15.67
CA ASP A 180 29.40 -22.26 14.43
C ASP A 180 28.33 -22.97 13.61
N TYR A 181 28.27 -22.65 12.34
CA TYR A 181 27.40 -23.33 11.38
C TYR A 181 28.22 -24.37 10.61
N SER A 182 27.71 -25.58 10.57
CA SER A 182 28.19 -26.64 9.67
C SER A 182 27.05 -27.05 8.74
N ALA A 183 27.39 -27.23 7.45
CA ALA A 183 26.41 -27.73 6.50
C ALA A 183 25.87 -29.09 6.94
N PRO A 184 24.55 -29.35 6.74
CA PRO A 184 23.99 -30.67 7.05
C PRO A 184 24.73 -31.76 6.28
N THR A 185 25.16 -32.78 7.00
CA THR A 185 25.63 -34.02 6.40
C THR A 185 24.41 -34.90 6.06
N HIS A 186 24.58 -35.84 5.13
CA HIS A 186 23.49 -36.71 4.69
C HIS A 186 23.10 -37.74 5.76
N GLU A 187 22.79 -37.24 6.96
CA GLU A 187 22.34 -38.02 8.09
C GLU A 187 20.83 -37.87 8.30
N PHE A 188 20.25 -38.80 9.02
CA PHE A 188 18.82 -39.08 9.20
C PHE A 188 17.90 -37.87 9.49
N LYS A 189 18.39 -36.73 9.98
CA LYS A 189 17.51 -35.62 10.43
C LYS A 189 17.70 -34.32 9.66
N MET A 190 18.68 -34.23 8.81
CA MET A 190 19.07 -32.99 8.17
C MET A 190 19.31 -33.20 6.68
N VAL A 191 18.48 -32.57 5.89
CA VAL A 191 18.58 -32.59 4.42
C VAL A 191 18.75 -31.16 3.93
N PRO A 192 19.69 -30.87 3.04
CA PRO A 192 19.80 -29.59 2.39
C PRO A 192 18.49 -29.26 1.66
N SER A 193 17.91 -28.08 1.90
CA SER A 193 16.76 -27.62 1.15
C SER A 193 17.18 -26.97 -0.16
N SER A 194 16.38 -27.13 -1.22
CA SER A 194 16.62 -26.50 -2.52
C SER A 194 16.24 -25.02 -2.50
N LEU A 195 16.81 -24.25 -3.42
CA LEU A 195 16.41 -22.85 -3.66
C LEU A 195 15.27 -22.77 -4.67
N GLY A 196 14.62 -21.61 -4.65
CA GLY A 196 13.61 -21.25 -5.64
C GLY A 196 12.26 -21.93 -5.44
N VAL A 197 11.27 -21.40 -6.11
CA VAL A 197 9.93 -21.96 -6.22
C VAL A 197 9.28 -21.45 -7.50
N ASP A 198 8.77 -22.38 -8.31
CA ASP A 198 7.97 -22.06 -9.49
C ASP A 198 6.49 -22.18 -9.11
N PHE A 199 5.80 -21.03 -9.13
CA PHE A 199 4.36 -21.01 -8.85
C PHE A 199 3.57 -21.32 -10.12
N PRO A 200 2.69 -22.34 -10.10
CA PRO A 200 1.83 -22.63 -11.23
C PRO A 200 0.83 -21.49 -11.45
N ARG A 201 0.51 -21.22 -12.71
CA ARG A 201 -0.64 -20.39 -13.05
C ARG A 201 -1.88 -21.27 -13.01
N LEU A 202 -2.68 -21.08 -11.97
CA LEU A 202 -3.94 -21.81 -11.81
C LEU A 202 -4.95 -21.31 -12.84
N ALA A 203 -5.52 -22.22 -13.64
CA ALA A 203 -6.67 -21.96 -14.49
C ALA A 203 -7.90 -22.67 -13.89
N PRO A 204 -9.07 -22.04 -13.91
CA PRO A 204 -10.32 -22.70 -13.49
C PRO A 204 -10.70 -23.83 -14.44
N ASP A 205 -11.61 -24.69 -13.98
CA ASP A 205 -12.23 -25.73 -14.80
C ASP A 205 -12.99 -25.12 -15.99
N ASP A 206 -12.85 -25.74 -17.18
CA ASP A 206 -13.49 -25.27 -18.42
C ASP A 206 -15.02 -25.15 -18.32
N ASP A 207 -15.67 -26.00 -17.53
CA ASP A 207 -17.11 -25.93 -17.33
C ASP A 207 -17.51 -24.72 -16.48
N ALA A 208 -16.73 -24.41 -15.45
CA ALA A 208 -16.91 -23.20 -14.67
C ALA A 208 -16.69 -21.94 -15.53
N VAL A 209 -15.69 -21.95 -16.41
CA VAL A 209 -15.43 -20.86 -17.37
C VAL A 209 -16.60 -20.68 -18.34
N ARG A 210 -17.18 -21.79 -18.87
CA ARG A 210 -18.39 -21.73 -19.72
C ARG A 210 -19.60 -21.12 -18.99
N ARG A 211 -19.85 -21.52 -17.75
CA ARG A 211 -20.94 -20.93 -16.95
C ARG A 211 -20.71 -19.43 -16.72
N ALA A 212 -19.49 -19.02 -16.40
CA ALA A 212 -19.16 -17.61 -16.25
C ALA A 212 -19.39 -16.82 -17.54
N ALA A 213 -18.94 -17.35 -18.69
CA ALA A 213 -19.18 -16.72 -19.99
C ALA A 213 -20.69 -16.58 -20.29
N ALA A 214 -21.50 -17.58 -19.95
CA ALA A 214 -22.95 -17.51 -20.13
C ALA A 214 -23.59 -16.39 -19.29
N VAL A 215 -23.16 -16.21 -18.03
CA VAL A 215 -23.62 -15.10 -17.19
C VAL A 215 -23.26 -13.76 -17.80
N LEU A 216 -21.99 -13.59 -18.20
CA LEU A 216 -21.47 -12.33 -18.75
C LEU A 216 -22.08 -11.97 -20.11
N ASN A 217 -22.31 -12.97 -20.97
CA ASN A 217 -22.95 -12.78 -22.26
C ASN A 217 -24.43 -12.39 -22.14
N ALA A 218 -25.14 -12.89 -21.13
CA ALA A 218 -26.55 -12.55 -20.90
C ALA A 218 -26.74 -11.12 -20.38
N GLY A 219 -25.74 -10.52 -19.72
CA GLY A 219 -25.82 -9.17 -19.17
C GLY A 219 -25.98 -8.09 -20.23
N THR A 220 -26.69 -7.00 -19.92
CA THR A 220 -26.85 -5.84 -20.79
C THR A 220 -26.11 -4.62 -20.26
N LYS A 221 -26.01 -4.50 -18.94
CA LYS A 221 -25.31 -3.41 -18.22
C LYS A 221 -24.18 -4.01 -17.38
N VAL A 222 -23.08 -4.36 -18.05
CA VAL A 222 -21.97 -5.01 -17.37
C VAL A 222 -21.08 -4.00 -16.68
N ALA A 223 -20.80 -4.22 -15.40
CA ALA A 223 -19.79 -3.51 -14.61
C ALA A 223 -18.63 -4.45 -14.27
N MET A 224 -17.43 -3.93 -14.23
CA MET A 224 -16.25 -4.65 -13.76
C MET A 224 -15.65 -3.94 -12.55
N LEU A 225 -15.20 -4.74 -11.56
CA LEU A 225 -14.41 -4.29 -10.42
C LEU A 225 -13.06 -4.99 -10.44
N VAL A 226 -11.97 -4.24 -10.52
CA VAL A 226 -10.62 -4.80 -10.54
C VAL A 226 -9.84 -4.38 -9.30
N GLY A 227 -9.12 -5.33 -8.71
CA GLY A 227 -8.22 -5.12 -7.57
C GLY A 227 -6.76 -5.34 -7.94
N SER A 228 -5.89 -5.30 -6.94
CA SER A 228 -4.44 -5.51 -7.09
C SER A 228 -4.07 -6.86 -7.72
N GLY A 229 -4.91 -7.89 -7.54
CA GLY A 229 -4.72 -9.20 -8.16
C GLY A 229 -4.86 -9.20 -9.70
N ALA A 230 -5.41 -8.14 -10.28
CA ALA A 230 -5.54 -7.98 -11.73
C ALA A 230 -4.33 -7.26 -12.39
N ARG A 231 -3.29 -6.85 -11.65
CA ARG A 231 -2.15 -6.09 -12.22
C ARG A 231 -1.49 -6.78 -13.41
N GLY A 232 -1.31 -8.09 -13.35
CA GLY A 232 -0.72 -8.85 -14.45
C GLY A 232 -1.66 -9.10 -15.64
N ALA A 233 -2.94 -8.72 -15.54
CA ALA A 233 -3.99 -9.02 -16.50
C ALA A 233 -4.62 -7.77 -17.14
N ALA A 234 -3.92 -6.62 -17.12
CA ALA A 234 -4.47 -5.35 -17.60
C ALA A 234 -4.96 -5.40 -19.07
N ALA A 235 -4.23 -6.09 -19.93
CA ALA A 235 -4.59 -6.24 -21.34
C ALA A 235 -5.86 -7.11 -21.51
N GLU A 236 -5.94 -8.21 -20.77
CA GLU A 236 -7.10 -9.10 -20.77
C GLU A 236 -8.34 -8.41 -20.15
N VAL A 237 -8.18 -7.64 -19.08
CA VAL A 237 -9.25 -6.82 -18.50
C VAL A 237 -9.79 -5.82 -19.53
N ALA A 238 -8.90 -5.12 -20.24
CA ALA A 238 -9.30 -4.17 -21.28
C ALA A 238 -10.05 -4.85 -22.43
N GLN A 239 -9.60 -6.03 -22.85
CA GLN A 239 -10.24 -6.81 -23.90
C GLN A 239 -11.64 -7.31 -23.48
N VAL A 240 -11.78 -7.83 -22.26
CA VAL A 240 -13.07 -8.26 -21.70
C VAL A 240 -14.02 -7.07 -21.58
N ALA A 241 -13.54 -5.93 -21.06
CA ALA A 241 -14.33 -4.70 -20.97
C ALA A 241 -14.81 -4.21 -22.34
N ASP A 242 -13.98 -4.35 -23.37
CA ASP A 242 -14.38 -3.98 -24.74
C ASP A 242 -15.42 -4.94 -25.32
N LEU A 243 -15.23 -6.25 -25.19
CA LEU A 243 -16.20 -7.25 -25.65
C LEU A 243 -17.58 -7.04 -24.98
N LEU A 244 -17.60 -6.88 -23.68
CA LEU A 244 -18.85 -6.77 -22.89
C LEU A 244 -19.46 -5.34 -22.90
N GLY A 245 -18.80 -4.35 -23.51
CA GLY A 245 -19.26 -2.95 -23.40
C GLY A 245 -19.29 -2.45 -21.95
N ALA A 246 -18.39 -2.96 -21.11
CA ALA A 246 -18.37 -2.72 -19.68
C ALA A 246 -17.57 -1.45 -19.31
N GLY A 247 -17.98 -0.77 -18.23
CA GLY A 247 -17.10 0.13 -17.50
C GLY A 247 -16.29 -0.63 -16.45
N VAL A 248 -15.19 -0.04 -16.00
CA VAL A 248 -14.29 -0.65 -15.00
C VAL A 248 -14.02 0.29 -13.85
N ALA A 249 -14.42 -0.11 -12.66
CA ALA A 249 -14.04 0.52 -11.40
C ALA A 249 -12.81 -0.19 -10.81
N LYS A 250 -11.98 0.56 -10.09
CA LYS A 250 -10.75 0.08 -9.45
C LYS A 250 -10.89 0.08 -7.93
N ALA A 251 -10.62 -1.03 -7.27
CA ALA A 251 -10.37 -1.02 -5.83
C ALA A 251 -9.13 -0.17 -5.53
N LEU A 252 -9.02 0.39 -4.33
CA LEU A 252 -7.95 1.34 -3.99
C LEU A 252 -6.55 0.79 -4.26
N LEU A 253 -6.28 -0.45 -3.86
CA LEU A 253 -5.01 -1.15 -4.15
C LEU A 253 -4.84 -1.55 -5.63
N GLY A 254 -5.87 -1.45 -6.43
CA GLY A 254 -5.85 -1.69 -7.88
C GLY A 254 -5.78 -0.40 -8.71
N LYS A 255 -5.48 0.75 -8.10
CA LYS A 255 -5.44 2.08 -8.74
C LYS A 255 -4.56 2.10 -10.01
N ASP A 256 -3.48 1.34 -10.02
CA ASP A 256 -2.49 1.26 -11.10
C ASP A 256 -2.74 0.12 -12.12
N VAL A 257 -3.85 -0.61 -12.02
CA VAL A 257 -4.15 -1.75 -12.92
C VAL A 257 -4.43 -1.29 -14.35
N LEU A 258 -5.20 -0.21 -14.50
CA LEU A 258 -5.56 0.38 -15.78
C LEU A 258 -5.32 1.88 -15.79
N SER A 259 -5.02 2.43 -16.98
CA SER A 259 -4.91 3.86 -17.19
C SER A 259 -6.26 4.56 -16.95
N ASP A 260 -6.23 5.66 -16.18
CA ASP A 260 -7.38 6.55 -15.98
C ASP A 260 -7.69 7.42 -17.21
N GLU A 261 -6.86 7.34 -18.27
CA GLU A 261 -7.12 8.01 -19.55
C GLU A 261 -8.08 7.21 -20.44
N LEU A 262 -8.33 5.95 -20.11
CA LEU A 262 -9.33 5.14 -20.79
C LEU A 262 -10.73 5.66 -20.44
N PRO A 263 -11.56 6.08 -21.43
CA PRO A 263 -12.78 6.82 -21.13
C PRO A 263 -13.87 6.00 -20.41
N TRP A 264 -13.69 4.71 -20.30
CA TRP A 264 -14.58 3.77 -19.63
C TRP A 264 -14.01 3.27 -18.29
N VAL A 265 -12.85 3.73 -17.86
CA VAL A 265 -12.33 3.52 -16.51
C VAL A 265 -12.93 4.59 -15.60
N THR A 266 -13.79 4.15 -14.68
CA THR A 266 -14.59 5.05 -13.85
C THR A 266 -13.84 5.62 -12.65
N GLY A 267 -12.64 5.09 -12.35
CA GLY A 267 -11.82 5.49 -11.21
C GLY A 267 -11.95 4.55 -10.01
N ALA A 268 -11.62 5.04 -8.82
CA ALA A 268 -11.73 4.27 -7.59
C ALA A 268 -13.19 4.05 -7.17
N ILE A 269 -13.48 2.94 -6.47
CA ILE A 269 -14.76 2.63 -5.83
C ILE A 269 -14.63 2.69 -4.30
N GLY A 270 -15.71 2.94 -3.58
CA GLY A 270 -15.76 2.93 -2.13
C GLY A 270 -15.81 4.32 -1.52
N LEU A 271 -15.48 4.44 -0.24
CA LEU A 271 -15.47 5.73 0.49
C LEU A 271 -14.58 6.78 -0.17
N LEU A 272 -13.45 6.35 -0.74
CA LEU A 272 -12.52 7.21 -1.47
C LEU A 272 -12.82 7.26 -2.98
N GLY A 273 -13.94 6.70 -3.40
CA GLY A 273 -14.27 6.47 -4.79
C GLY A 273 -14.78 7.69 -5.53
N THR A 274 -15.06 7.48 -6.81
CA THR A 274 -15.62 8.45 -7.74
C THR A 274 -17.12 8.23 -7.92
N ARG A 275 -17.84 9.28 -8.30
CA ARG A 275 -19.27 9.17 -8.60
C ARG A 275 -19.59 8.24 -9.78
N PRO A 276 -18.86 8.26 -10.92
CA PRO A 276 -19.09 7.31 -12.00
C PRO A 276 -18.95 5.85 -11.59
N SER A 277 -17.99 5.52 -10.68
CA SER A 277 -17.87 4.16 -10.16
C SER A 277 -19.09 3.74 -9.34
N TYR A 278 -19.57 4.62 -8.49
CA TYR A 278 -20.77 4.36 -7.69
C TYR A 278 -22.03 4.19 -8.55
N GLU A 279 -22.29 5.13 -9.46
CA GLU A 279 -23.47 5.09 -10.34
C GLU A 279 -23.46 3.87 -11.26
N MET A 280 -22.29 3.50 -11.78
CA MET A 280 -22.13 2.27 -12.57
C MET A 280 -22.47 1.02 -11.75
N MET A 281 -22.02 0.92 -10.50
CA MET A 281 -22.34 -0.22 -9.64
C MET A 281 -23.83 -0.28 -9.28
N MET A 282 -24.43 0.88 -8.98
CA MET A 282 -25.87 0.94 -8.64
C MET A 282 -26.77 0.68 -9.87
N GLY A 283 -26.27 0.86 -11.09
CA GLY A 283 -27.06 0.70 -12.32
C GLY A 283 -26.82 -0.58 -13.10
N CYS A 284 -25.82 -1.40 -12.74
CA CYS A 284 -25.49 -2.61 -13.49
C CYS A 284 -26.46 -3.77 -13.25
N ASP A 285 -26.61 -4.66 -14.24
CA ASP A 285 -27.34 -5.95 -14.15
C ASP A 285 -26.38 -7.15 -14.07
N THR A 286 -25.10 -6.92 -14.32
CA THR A 286 -24.06 -7.96 -14.31
C THR A 286 -22.76 -7.40 -13.78
N LEU A 287 -22.14 -8.11 -12.82
CA LEU A 287 -20.87 -7.72 -12.18
C LEU A 287 -19.79 -8.77 -12.43
N LEU A 288 -18.63 -8.34 -12.91
CA LEU A 288 -17.41 -9.15 -12.95
C LEU A 288 -16.38 -8.56 -11.99
N THR A 289 -16.01 -9.30 -10.95
CA THR A 289 -14.93 -8.90 -10.02
C THR A 289 -13.67 -9.71 -10.32
N VAL A 290 -12.52 -9.03 -10.46
CA VAL A 290 -11.24 -9.67 -10.79
C VAL A 290 -10.15 -9.25 -9.80
N GLY A 291 -9.64 -10.21 -9.04
CA GLY A 291 -8.51 -10.03 -8.12
C GLY A 291 -8.77 -8.96 -7.05
N SER A 292 -9.96 -8.96 -6.46
CA SER A 292 -10.37 -8.00 -5.46
C SER A 292 -11.24 -8.63 -4.38
N SER A 293 -10.86 -8.42 -3.12
CA SER A 293 -11.65 -8.68 -1.93
C SER A 293 -12.28 -7.40 -1.34
N PHE A 294 -12.67 -6.46 -2.19
CA PHE A 294 -13.18 -5.14 -1.82
C PHE A 294 -14.18 -5.21 -0.66
N PRO A 295 -13.94 -4.51 0.48
CA PRO A 295 -14.62 -4.82 1.74
C PRO A 295 -16.00 -4.15 1.92
N TYR A 296 -16.31 -3.11 1.15
CA TYR A 296 -17.46 -2.23 1.41
C TYR A 296 -18.67 -2.60 0.57
N THR A 297 -19.55 -3.46 1.11
CA THR A 297 -20.72 -3.99 0.38
C THR A 297 -21.73 -2.93 -0.02
N GLN A 298 -21.82 -1.81 0.71
CA GLN A 298 -22.71 -0.68 0.38
C GLN A 298 -22.38 0.03 -0.93
N PHE A 299 -21.22 -0.24 -1.54
CA PHE A 299 -20.80 0.27 -2.84
C PHE A 299 -20.90 -0.77 -3.95
N LEU A 300 -21.37 -1.97 -3.64
CA LEU A 300 -21.69 -3.02 -4.60
C LEU A 300 -23.18 -2.99 -4.94
N PRO A 301 -23.62 -3.60 -6.06
CA PRO A 301 -25.04 -3.67 -6.39
C PRO A 301 -25.87 -4.31 -5.26
N ALA A 302 -27.15 -4.04 -5.18
CA ALA A 302 -28.05 -4.76 -4.27
C ALA A 302 -28.00 -6.28 -4.55
N PHE A 303 -28.26 -7.11 -3.55
CA PHE A 303 -28.03 -8.58 -3.62
C PHE A 303 -28.79 -9.28 -4.74
N ASP A 304 -29.92 -8.75 -5.15
CA ASP A 304 -30.79 -9.27 -6.20
C ASP A 304 -30.73 -8.47 -7.51
N GLN A 305 -29.90 -7.42 -7.57
CA GLN A 305 -29.83 -6.51 -8.70
C GLN A 305 -29.03 -7.09 -9.87
N ALA A 306 -27.87 -7.68 -9.60
CA ALA A 306 -26.93 -8.11 -10.63
C ALA A 306 -26.53 -9.56 -10.49
N ARG A 307 -26.49 -10.28 -11.62
CA ARG A 307 -25.79 -11.58 -11.70
C ARG A 307 -24.29 -11.33 -11.65
N ALA A 308 -23.54 -12.18 -10.96
CA ALA A 308 -22.14 -11.87 -10.73
C ALA A 308 -21.18 -13.04 -10.91
N VAL A 309 -19.97 -12.71 -11.38
CA VAL A 309 -18.82 -13.62 -11.53
C VAL A 309 -17.65 -13.05 -10.76
N GLN A 310 -16.96 -13.88 -9.97
CA GLN A 310 -15.72 -13.51 -9.28
C GLN A 310 -14.56 -14.36 -9.77
N VAL A 311 -13.41 -13.71 -9.97
CA VAL A 311 -12.11 -14.34 -10.25
C VAL A 311 -11.16 -13.94 -9.15
N ASP A 312 -10.66 -14.91 -8.40
CA ASP A 312 -9.62 -14.68 -7.39
C ASP A 312 -8.69 -15.90 -7.29
N ILE A 313 -7.45 -15.66 -6.86
CA ILE A 313 -6.46 -16.71 -6.64
C ILE A 313 -6.67 -17.40 -5.29
N ASP A 314 -7.27 -16.72 -4.32
CA ASP A 314 -7.49 -17.21 -2.97
C ASP A 314 -8.95 -17.68 -2.81
N PRO A 315 -9.18 -18.99 -2.66
CA PRO A 315 -10.53 -19.53 -2.49
C PRO A 315 -11.21 -19.05 -1.21
N SER A 316 -10.47 -18.61 -0.20
CA SER A 316 -11.04 -18.13 1.06
C SER A 316 -11.69 -16.75 0.95
N LEU A 317 -11.35 -15.98 -0.09
CA LEU A 317 -11.88 -14.63 -0.35
C LEU A 317 -13.04 -14.60 -1.33
N ILE A 318 -13.33 -15.73 -1.96
CA ILE A 318 -14.43 -15.85 -2.95
C ILE A 318 -15.79 -15.89 -2.25
N GLY A 319 -16.76 -15.13 -2.79
CA GLY A 319 -18.14 -15.11 -2.31
C GLY A 319 -18.36 -14.34 -1.00
N MET A 320 -17.34 -13.74 -0.43
CA MET A 320 -17.41 -13.12 0.91
C MET A 320 -18.19 -11.79 0.94
N ARG A 321 -18.31 -11.09 -0.18
CA ARG A 321 -18.84 -9.71 -0.21
C ARG A 321 -20.08 -9.53 -1.08
N TYR A 322 -20.34 -10.49 -1.95
CA TYR A 322 -21.48 -10.48 -2.86
C TYR A 322 -21.91 -11.93 -3.17
N PRO A 323 -23.19 -12.20 -3.44
CA PRO A 323 -23.65 -13.55 -3.81
C PRO A 323 -23.30 -13.85 -5.28
N TYR A 324 -22.02 -14.09 -5.57
CA TYR A 324 -21.57 -14.43 -6.92
C TYR A 324 -22.17 -15.74 -7.39
N GLU A 325 -22.73 -15.76 -8.59
CA GLU A 325 -23.32 -16.95 -9.20
C GLU A 325 -22.24 -17.93 -9.68
N VAL A 326 -21.12 -17.41 -10.16
CA VAL A 326 -19.97 -18.22 -10.59
C VAL A 326 -18.70 -17.71 -9.93
N ASN A 327 -18.01 -18.62 -9.25
CA ASN A 327 -16.79 -18.37 -8.51
C ASN A 327 -15.62 -19.11 -9.18
N LEU A 328 -14.65 -18.35 -9.73
CA LEU A 328 -13.50 -18.89 -10.45
C LEU A 328 -12.24 -18.73 -9.60
N VAL A 329 -11.74 -19.83 -9.04
CA VAL A 329 -10.44 -19.85 -8.38
C VAL A 329 -9.35 -19.98 -9.44
N GLY A 330 -8.55 -18.93 -9.63
CA GLY A 330 -7.51 -18.95 -10.64
C GLY A 330 -6.72 -17.65 -10.76
N ASP A 331 -5.60 -17.73 -11.47
CA ASP A 331 -4.82 -16.58 -11.89
C ASP A 331 -5.67 -15.69 -12.82
N ALA A 332 -5.66 -14.38 -12.58
CA ALA A 332 -6.49 -13.44 -13.33
C ALA A 332 -6.19 -13.49 -14.84
N THR A 333 -4.91 -13.52 -15.23
CA THR A 333 -4.50 -13.58 -16.64
C THR A 333 -4.94 -14.88 -17.30
N ALA A 334 -4.69 -16.03 -16.66
CA ALA A 334 -5.05 -17.33 -17.19
C ALA A 334 -6.57 -17.49 -17.32
N THR A 335 -7.30 -17.04 -16.30
CA THR A 335 -8.77 -17.12 -16.26
C THR A 335 -9.41 -16.23 -17.33
N LEU A 336 -8.96 -14.97 -17.45
CA LEU A 336 -9.52 -14.06 -18.46
C LEU A 336 -9.18 -14.53 -19.87
N ARG A 337 -7.99 -15.08 -20.11
CA ARG A 337 -7.64 -15.70 -21.42
C ARG A 337 -8.52 -16.87 -21.79
N ALA A 338 -8.93 -17.67 -20.81
CA ALA A 338 -9.88 -18.76 -21.03
C ALA A 338 -11.31 -18.25 -21.30
N LEU A 339 -11.73 -17.15 -20.66
CA LEU A 339 -13.04 -16.52 -20.85
C LEU A 339 -13.17 -15.82 -22.22
N ILE A 340 -12.16 -15.07 -22.66
CA ILE A 340 -12.21 -14.20 -23.85
C ILE A 340 -12.76 -14.90 -25.09
N PRO A 341 -12.36 -16.13 -25.47
CA PRO A 341 -12.88 -16.81 -26.65
C PRO A 341 -14.37 -17.17 -26.57
N LEU A 342 -14.94 -17.18 -25.37
CA LEU A 342 -16.34 -17.56 -25.10
C LEU A 342 -17.25 -16.33 -24.94
N LEU A 343 -16.67 -15.13 -24.90
CA LEU A 343 -17.41 -13.88 -24.76
C LEU A 343 -17.89 -13.38 -26.12
N GLU A 344 -19.13 -12.92 -26.15
CA GLU A 344 -19.76 -12.32 -27.32
C GLU A 344 -19.64 -10.79 -27.28
N ARG A 345 -19.25 -10.18 -28.40
CA ARG A 345 -19.16 -8.73 -28.50
C ARG A 345 -20.56 -8.11 -28.46
N LYS A 346 -20.80 -7.27 -27.47
CA LYS A 346 -22.06 -6.50 -27.35
C LYS A 346 -22.16 -5.52 -28.52
N THR A 347 -23.26 -5.56 -29.24
CA THR A 347 -23.57 -4.61 -30.33
C THR A 347 -24.19 -3.32 -29.82
N ASP A 348 -25.04 -3.39 -28.79
CA ASP A 348 -25.52 -2.20 -28.08
C ASP A 348 -24.41 -1.68 -27.18
N ARG A 349 -24.02 -0.44 -27.38
CA ARG A 349 -22.95 0.25 -26.64
C ARG A 349 -23.49 1.39 -25.76
N SER A 350 -24.81 1.57 -25.70
CA SER A 350 -25.44 2.68 -24.97
C SER A 350 -25.05 2.76 -23.51
N TRP A 351 -24.92 1.59 -22.83
CA TRP A 351 -24.43 1.52 -21.45
C TRP A 351 -23.00 2.07 -21.32
N ARG A 352 -22.09 1.63 -22.20
CA ARG A 352 -20.70 2.10 -22.20
C ARG A 352 -20.59 3.57 -22.53
N GLU A 353 -21.38 4.06 -23.50
CA GLU A 353 -21.41 5.47 -23.90
C GLU A 353 -21.89 6.35 -22.74
N GLY A 354 -22.90 5.89 -21.99
CA GLY A 354 -23.36 6.57 -20.77
C GLY A 354 -22.24 6.66 -19.73
N ILE A 355 -21.53 5.56 -19.44
CA ILE A 355 -20.38 5.55 -18.52
C ILE A 355 -19.28 6.52 -18.97
N GLN A 356 -18.97 6.55 -20.28
CA GLN A 356 -17.95 7.47 -20.81
C GLN A 356 -18.35 8.94 -20.63
N ALA A 357 -19.62 9.25 -20.82
CA ALA A 357 -20.15 10.60 -20.59
C ALA A 357 -20.07 10.98 -19.09
N ASP A 358 -20.36 10.03 -18.19
CA ASP A 358 -20.27 10.27 -16.75
C ASP A 358 -18.82 10.46 -16.28
N VAL A 359 -17.87 9.69 -16.84
CA VAL A 359 -16.43 9.88 -16.58
C VAL A 359 -15.94 11.24 -17.07
N ALA A 360 -16.36 11.67 -18.26
CA ALA A 360 -16.00 13.00 -18.79
C ALA A 360 -16.52 14.11 -17.88
N ARG A 361 -17.81 14.03 -17.50
CA ARG A 361 -18.45 14.98 -16.57
C ARG A 361 -17.78 15.01 -15.21
N TRP A 362 -17.35 13.84 -14.71
CA TRP A 362 -16.60 13.74 -13.44
C TRP A 362 -15.31 14.55 -13.49
N TRP A 363 -14.51 14.40 -14.54
CA TRP A 363 -13.25 15.13 -14.63
C TRP A 363 -13.45 16.63 -14.83
N GLU A 364 -14.51 17.05 -15.53
CA GLU A 364 -14.88 18.46 -15.61
C GLU A 364 -15.27 19.01 -14.23
N THR A 365 -16.03 18.24 -13.45
CA THR A 365 -16.40 18.60 -12.08
C THR A 365 -15.19 18.73 -11.19
N MET A 366 -14.27 17.76 -11.22
CA MET A 366 -13.04 17.79 -10.41
C MET A 366 -12.15 18.99 -10.75
N ALA A 367 -12.07 19.36 -12.03
CA ALA A 367 -11.32 20.56 -12.44
C ALA A 367 -11.97 21.86 -11.90
N LYS A 368 -13.30 21.95 -11.89
CA LYS A 368 -14.02 23.09 -11.30
C LYS A 368 -13.82 23.15 -9.79
N GLU A 369 -13.96 22.02 -9.11
CA GLU A 369 -13.78 21.94 -7.64
C GLU A 369 -12.34 22.29 -7.22
N ALA A 370 -11.33 21.87 -7.98
CA ALA A 370 -9.94 22.23 -7.73
C ALA A 370 -9.67 23.74 -7.87
N ALA A 371 -10.45 24.43 -8.72
CA ALA A 371 -10.33 25.88 -8.94
C ALA A 371 -11.12 26.73 -7.93
N VAL A 372 -11.82 26.11 -6.99
CA VAL A 372 -12.56 26.85 -5.97
C VAL A 372 -11.60 27.44 -4.95
N GLU A 373 -11.81 28.72 -4.65
CA GLU A 373 -11.05 29.43 -3.62
C GLU A 373 -11.21 28.76 -2.25
N ALA A 374 -10.09 28.62 -1.54
CA ALA A 374 -9.98 28.15 -0.18
C ALA A 374 -8.87 28.93 0.54
N ASP A 375 -8.85 28.87 1.85
CA ASP A 375 -7.90 29.64 2.65
C ASP A 375 -7.16 28.70 3.61
N PRO A 376 -5.82 28.48 3.44
CA PRO A 376 -4.96 29.11 2.42
C PRO A 376 -5.04 28.47 1.02
N VAL A 377 -4.93 27.12 0.89
CA VAL A 377 -4.91 26.42 -0.41
C VAL A 377 -5.96 25.30 -0.41
N ASN A 378 -6.72 25.22 -1.49
CA ASN A 378 -7.60 24.08 -1.73
C ASN A 378 -6.75 22.80 -1.94
N PRO A 379 -6.89 21.75 -1.11
CA PRO A 379 -6.13 20.52 -1.29
C PRO A 379 -6.36 19.89 -2.67
N MET A 380 -7.55 20.04 -3.27
CA MET A 380 -7.81 19.53 -4.61
C MET A 380 -6.98 20.22 -5.69
N LEU A 381 -6.62 21.49 -5.52
CA LEU A 381 -5.72 22.21 -6.43
C LEU A 381 -4.34 21.57 -6.47
N LEU A 382 -3.80 21.18 -5.31
CA LEU A 382 -2.50 20.51 -5.22
C LEU A 382 -2.43 19.27 -6.12
N PHE A 383 -3.45 18.42 -6.06
CA PHE A 383 -3.53 17.20 -6.86
C PHE A 383 -3.90 17.47 -8.33
N GLY A 384 -4.75 18.44 -8.58
CA GLY A 384 -5.17 18.86 -9.92
C GLY A 384 -4.00 19.38 -10.74
N GLU A 385 -3.13 20.19 -10.14
CA GLU A 385 -1.91 20.71 -10.76
C GLU A 385 -0.85 19.64 -10.97
N LEU A 386 -0.72 18.68 -10.06
CA LEU A 386 0.24 17.59 -10.23
C LEU A 386 -0.18 16.58 -11.30
N SER A 387 -1.45 16.19 -11.34
CA SER A 387 -1.91 15.05 -12.14
C SER A 387 -1.45 15.09 -13.62
N PRO A 388 -1.55 16.20 -14.36
CA PRO A 388 -1.01 16.32 -15.71
C PRO A 388 0.53 16.36 -15.79
N ARG A 389 1.21 16.73 -14.70
CA ARG A 389 2.68 16.86 -14.62
C ARG A 389 3.39 15.57 -14.22
N LEU A 390 2.65 14.58 -13.73
CA LEU A 390 3.24 13.30 -13.29
C LEU A 390 4.02 12.64 -14.43
N PRO A 391 5.28 12.21 -14.20
CA PRO A 391 6.00 11.36 -15.13
C PRO A 391 5.27 10.03 -15.36
N ASP A 392 5.29 9.53 -16.60
CA ASP A 392 4.57 8.30 -16.99
C ASP A 392 5.09 7.01 -16.33
N ASP A 393 6.20 7.10 -15.62
CA ASP A 393 6.80 6.01 -14.83
C ASP A 393 6.90 6.33 -13.34
N ALA A 394 6.24 7.39 -12.87
CA ALA A 394 6.24 7.75 -11.46
C ALA A 394 5.69 6.62 -10.57
N ILE A 395 6.27 6.51 -9.37
CA ILE A 395 5.68 5.74 -8.27
C ILE A 395 5.00 6.74 -7.35
N VAL A 396 3.73 6.48 -7.02
CA VAL A 396 2.95 7.37 -6.15
C VAL A 396 2.40 6.59 -4.98
N THR A 397 2.62 7.09 -3.78
CA THR A 397 2.04 6.57 -2.55
C THR A 397 1.36 7.68 -1.75
N ALA A 398 0.47 7.30 -0.86
CA ALA A 398 -0.18 8.23 0.05
C ALA A 398 -0.25 7.63 1.44
N ASP A 399 -0.22 8.48 2.43
CA ASP A 399 -0.54 8.09 3.80
C ASP A 399 -2.05 7.98 3.99
N SER A 400 -2.49 7.34 5.06
CA SER A 400 -3.90 7.27 5.43
C SER A 400 -4.44 8.64 5.86
N GLY A 401 -5.75 8.84 5.72
CA GLY A 401 -6.42 10.11 5.98
C GLY A 401 -6.85 10.84 4.70
N SER A 402 -7.02 12.16 4.76
CA SER A 402 -7.49 12.97 3.62
C SER A 402 -6.56 12.90 2.40
N SER A 403 -5.26 12.68 2.60
CA SER A 403 -4.29 12.45 1.51
C SER A 403 -4.67 11.26 0.62
N ALA A 404 -5.15 10.15 1.22
CA ALA A 404 -5.63 8.99 0.47
C ALA A 404 -6.89 9.29 -0.35
N ASN A 405 -7.80 10.15 0.15
CA ASN A 405 -8.99 10.56 -0.59
C ASN A 405 -8.61 11.28 -1.88
N TRP A 406 -7.73 12.27 -1.78
CA TRP A 406 -7.32 13.07 -2.94
C TRP A 406 -6.47 12.25 -3.92
N TYR A 407 -5.57 11.39 -3.41
CA TYR A 407 -4.84 10.41 -4.22
C TYR A 407 -5.80 9.54 -5.06
N ALA A 408 -6.84 9.00 -4.44
CA ALA A 408 -7.77 8.09 -5.11
C ALA A 408 -8.60 8.80 -6.19
N ARG A 409 -9.07 10.04 -5.92
CA ARG A 409 -10.02 10.77 -6.76
C ARG A 409 -9.39 11.65 -7.82
N MET A 410 -8.26 12.30 -7.50
CA MET A 410 -7.73 13.40 -8.32
C MET A 410 -6.59 12.97 -9.25
N LEU A 411 -5.82 11.94 -8.89
CA LEU A 411 -4.69 11.53 -9.71
C LEU A 411 -5.12 10.59 -10.83
N ARG A 412 -4.68 10.91 -12.05
CA ARG A 412 -4.84 10.06 -13.24
C ARG A 412 -3.59 9.22 -13.45
N PHE A 413 -3.72 7.93 -13.27
CA PHE A 413 -2.64 6.98 -13.52
C PHE A 413 -2.60 6.63 -15.02
N ARG A 414 -1.38 6.59 -15.58
CA ARG A 414 -1.13 6.28 -16.98
C ARG A 414 0.25 5.66 -17.18
N GLY A 415 0.54 5.22 -18.38
CA GLY A 415 1.86 4.71 -18.73
C GLY A 415 2.31 3.54 -17.88
N ARG A 416 3.49 3.65 -17.27
CA ARG A 416 4.08 2.67 -16.36
C ARG A 416 4.01 3.09 -14.90
N MET A 417 3.16 4.06 -14.58
CA MET A 417 2.98 4.52 -13.20
C MET A 417 2.58 3.35 -12.29
N ARG A 418 3.08 3.39 -11.07
CA ARG A 418 2.72 2.45 -10.00
C ARG A 418 2.14 3.22 -8.83
N GLY A 419 1.17 2.61 -8.18
CA GLY A 419 0.56 3.23 -7.01
C GLY A 419 0.15 2.21 -5.95
N SER A 420 0.40 2.52 -4.69
CA SER A 420 -0.09 1.75 -3.56
C SER A 420 -0.03 2.59 -2.28
N LEU A 421 -0.68 2.11 -1.24
CA LEU A 421 -0.72 2.69 0.09
C LEU A 421 -1.08 1.58 1.09
N SER A 422 -1.20 1.89 2.40
CA SER A 422 -1.79 0.97 3.38
C SER A 422 -3.29 0.85 3.07
N GLY A 423 -3.69 -0.28 2.47
CA GLY A 423 -5.03 -0.43 1.92
C GLY A 423 -6.05 -0.93 2.93
N ASN A 424 -5.91 -2.18 3.37
CA ASN A 424 -6.88 -2.82 4.26
C ASN A 424 -6.65 -2.48 5.74
N LEU A 425 -5.39 -2.27 6.16
CA LEU A 425 -5.11 -1.80 7.52
C LEU A 425 -5.40 -0.31 7.66
N ALA A 426 -5.18 0.47 6.60
CA ALA A 426 -5.37 1.92 6.55
C ALA A 426 -4.63 2.65 7.69
N THR A 427 -3.40 2.23 8.00
CA THR A 427 -2.60 2.81 9.08
C THR A 427 -1.98 4.15 8.68
N MET A 428 -1.95 5.10 9.60
CA MET A 428 -1.15 6.32 9.47
C MET A 428 0.33 6.01 9.66
N GLY A 429 1.20 6.85 9.05
CA GLY A 429 2.65 6.78 9.17
C GLY A 429 3.34 5.91 8.13
N ALA A 430 2.59 5.22 7.24
CA ALA A 430 3.15 4.33 6.22
C ALA A 430 3.68 5.07 4.97
N GLY A 431 3.20 6.27 4.67
CA GLY A 431 3.44 6.95 3.39
C GLY A 431 4.92 7.22 3.10
N VAL A 432 5.63 7.86 4.01
CA VAL A 432 7.08 8.18 3.85
C VAL A 432 7.92 6.91 3.79
N PRO A 433 7.79 5.93 4.71
CA PRO A 433 8.51 4.67 4.62
C PRO A 433 8.26 3.90 3.31
N TYR A 434 7.03 3.90 2.82
CA TYR A 434 6.70 3.31 1.50
C TYR A 434 7.47 3.99 0.37
N GLY A 435 7.56 5.32 0.42
CA GLY A 435 8.36 6.09 -0.53
C GLY A 435 9.86 5.73 -0.48
N ILE A 436 10.41 5.51 0.71
CA ILE A 436 11.79 5.06 0.91
C ILE A 436 11.97 3.65 0.35
N GLY A 437 11.09 2.70 0.72
CA GLY A 437 11.11 1.33 0.20
C GLY A 437 11.02 1.30 -1.34
N ALA A 438 10.18 2.15 -1.92
CA ALA A 438 10.09 2.32 -3.38
C ALA A 438 11.40 2.83 -3.99
N LYS A 439 12.05 3.83 -3.37
CA LYS A 439 13.34 4.37 -3.86
C LYS A 439 14.49 3.39 -3.73
N ILE A 440 14.52 2.59 -2.67
CA ILE A 440 15.52 1.53 -2.51
C ILE A 440 15.34 0.45 -3.58
N GLY A 441 14.09 0.08 -3.88
CA GLY A 441 13.77 -0.97 -4.85
C GLY A 441 13.79 -0.52 -6.32
N CYS A 442 13.51 0.77 -6.58
CA CYS A 442 13.40 1.37 -7.91
C CYS A 442 14.14 2.73 -7.92
N PRO A 443 15.49 2.73 -7.77
CA PRO A 443 16.27 3.96 -7.58
C PRO A 443 16.29 4.89 -8.79
N ASP A 444 15.89 4.40 -9.96
CA ASP A 444 15.86 5.10 -11.26
C ASP A 444 14.51 5.77 -11.57
N ARG A 445 13.52 5.67 -10.65
CA ARG A 445 12.17 6.21 -10.88
C ARG A 445 11.86 7.36 -9.92
N PRO A 446 11.13 8.39 -10.36
CA PRO A 446 10.62 9.41 -9.47
C PRO A 446 9.55 8.81 -8.53
N VAL A 447 9.61 9.20 -7.26
CA VAL A 447 8.65 8.76 -6.24
C VAL A 447 7.98 9.98 -5.62
N ILE A 448 6.65 9.98 -5.58
CA ILE A 448 5.84 11.03 -4.97
C ILE A 448 5.07 10.42 -3.79
N VAL A 449 5.16 11.07 -2.64
CA VAL A 449 4.48 10.69 -1.39
C VAL A 449 3.55 11.81 -0.98
N PHE A 450 2.30 11.49 -0.67
CA PHE A 450 1.38 12.40 -0.01
C PHE A 450 1.22 11.99 1.44
N ALA A 451 1.46 12.91 2.36
CA ALA A 451 1.30 12.69 3.78
C ALA A 451 0.51 13.85 4.40
N GLY A 452 -0.40 13.57 5.32
CA GLY A 452 -0.94 14.60 6.19
C GLY A 452 0.08 15.03 7.23
N ASP A 453 -0.08 16.22 7.78
CA ASP A 453 0.73 16.74 8.89
C ASP A 453 0.73 15.79 10.10
N GLY A 454 -0.42 15.20 10.44
CA GLY A 454 -0.50 14.19 11.50
C GLY A 454 0.39 12.97 11.24
N ALA A 455 0.44 12.46 10.01
CA ALA A 455 1.31 11.36 9.63
C ALA A 455 2.80 11.76 9.67
N MET A 456 3.11 12.99 9.26
CA MET A 456 4.47 13.52 9.37
C MET A 456 4.92 13.66 10.81
N GLN A 457 4.08 14.16 11.71
CA GLN A 457 4.37 14.27 13.15
C GLN A 457 4.47 12.91 13.84
N MET A 458 3.71 11.93 13.38
CA MET A 458 3.73 10.57 13.92
C MET A 458 5.08 9.88 13.65
N ASN A 459 5.47 9.72 12.39
CA ASN A 459 6.65 8.96 11.98
C ASN A 459 7.44 9.60 10.82
N GLY A 460 6.78 10.41 9.98
CA GLY A 460 7.36 10.91 8.74
C GLY A 460 8.59 11.78 8.93
N LEU A 461 8.60 12.64 9.95
CA LEU A 461 9.74 13.53 10.25
C LEU A 461 11.02 12.74 10.54
N ALA A 462 10.93 11.68 11.35
CA ALA A 462 12.09 10.86 11.67
C ALA A 462 12.65 10.20 10.40
N GLU A 463 11.80 9.75 9.50
CA GLU A 463 12.22 9.07 8.27
C GLU A 463 12.83 9.99 7.22
N LEU A 464 12.69 11.31 7.33
CA LEU A 464 13.49 12.25 6.53
C LEU A 464 15.00 12.13 6.83
N ILE A 465 15.37 11.66 8.03
CA ILE A 465 16.77 11.34 8.37
C ILE A 465 17.24 10.11 7.59
N THR A 466 16.38 9.13 7.39
CA THR A 466 16.65 7.96 6.52
C THR A 466 16.81 8.40 5.07
N VAL A 467 15.94 9.26 4.57
CA VAL A 467 16.09 9.90 3.24
C VAL A 467 17.44 10.58 3.12
N LYS A 468 17.81 11.44 4.10
CA LYS A 468 19.11 12.13 4.14
C LYS A 468 20.29 11.16 4.02
N ARG A 469 20.19 9.99 4.64
CA ARG A 469 21.27 9.00 4.65
C ARG A 469 21.50 8.33 3.29
N TYR A 470 20.43 8.06 2.53
CA TYR A 470 20.49 7.15 1.39
C TYR A 470 20.24 7.80 0.01
N TRP A 471 19.73 9.02 -0.06
CA TRP A 471 19.29 9.61 -1.33
C TRP A 471 20.41 9.76 -2.37
N SER A 472 21.66 9.96 -1.94
CA SER A 472 22.81 10.10 -2.84
C SER A 472 23.11 8.83 -3.65
N ASP A 473 22.57 7.69 -3.24
CA ASP A 473 22.74 6.40 -3.92
C ASP A 473 21.69 6.19 -5.02
N TRP A 474 20.68 7.07 -5.12
CA TRP A 474 19.60 6.91 -6.08
C TRP A 474 19.96 7.52 -7.43
N ALA A 475 19.75 6.75 -8.52
CA ALA A 475 20.00 7.21 -9.89
C ALA A 475 19.09 8.39 -10.28
N ASP A 476 17.82 8.35 -9.86
CA ASP A 476 16.90 9.49 -9.88
C ASP A 476 16.75 10.02 -8.46
N PRO A 477 17.19 11.22 -8.11
CA PRO A 477 17.14 11.72 -6.75
C PRO A 477 15.72 12.15 -6.29
N ARG A 478 14.75 12.17 -7.21
CA ARG A 478 13.41 12.69 -6.92
C ARG A 478 12.63 11.74 -6.02
N LEU A 479 12.66 12.02 -4.72
CA LEU A 479 11.65 11.63 -3.75
C LEU A 479 10.97 12.91 -3.31
N ILE A 480 9.71 13.10 -3.69
CA ILE A 480 8.94 14.30 -3.37
C ILE A 480 7.89 13.94 -2.34
N ILE A 481 7.97 14.57 -1.17
CA ILE A 481 7.01 14.38 -0.08
C ILE A 481 6.16 15.64 0.01
N ALA A 482 4.90 15.56 -0.41
CA ALA A 482 3.94 16.64 -0.31
C ALA A 482 3.14 16.48 0.99
N VAL A 483 3.33 17.41 1.90
CA VAL A 483 2.63 17.45 3.18
C VAL A 483 1.36 18.28 3.01
N LEU A 484 0.20 17.68 3.29
CA LEU A 484 -1.06 18.38 3.42
C LEU A 484 -1.11 18.93 4.85
N HIS A 485 -0.74 20.20 4.99
CA HIS A 485 -0.57 20.86 6.26
C HIS A 485 -1.79 21.70 6.59
N ASN A 486 -2.60 21.23 7.52
CA ASN A 486 -3.85 21.89 7.92
C ASN A 486 -4.06 21.97 9.43
N ASP A 487 -3.07 21.59 10.22
CA ASP A 487 -3.06 21.59 11.69
C ASP A 487 -4.25 20.80 12.30
N ASP A 488 -4.71 19.76 11.56
CA ASP A 488 -5.91 19.01 11.93
C ASP A 488 -5.80 17.53 11.52
N LEU A 489 -6.24 16.63 12.39
CA LEU A 489 -6.53 15.24 12.01
C LEU A 489 -7.80 15.20 11.14
N ASN A 490 -7.72 15.85 10.01
CA ASN A 490 -8.81 16.29 9.16
C ASN A 490 -9.81 15.19 8.76
N GLN A 491 -9.32 13.99 8.45
CA GLN A 491 -10.20 12.86 8.14
C GLN A 491 -11.10 12.52 9.33
N VAL A 492 -10.54 12.45 10.54
CA VAL A 492 -11.28 12.12 11.77
C VAL A 492 -12.25 13.24 12.12
N THR A 493 -11.85 14.49 11.95
CA THR A 493 -12.73 15.67 12.16
C THR A 493 -13.97 15.57 11.27
N TRP A 494 -13.80 15.28 9.98
CA TRP A 494 -14.93 15.16 9.05
C TRP A 494 -15.76 13.89 9.27
N GLU A 495 -15.16 12.79 9.71
CA GLU A 495 -15.89 11.59 10.10
C GLU A 495 -16.76 11.84 11.33
N MET A 496 -16.26 12.54 12.34
CA MET A 496 -17.07 12.94 13.50
C MET A 496 -18.24 13.82 13.10
N ARG A 497 -18.01 14.81 12.23
CA ARG A 497 -19.08 15.70 11.73
C ARG A 497 -20.14 14.93 10.94
N ALA A 498 -19.70 14.09 9.98
CA ALA A 498 -20.61 13.42 9.05
C ALA A 498 -21.27 12.16 9.59
N MET A 499 -20.61 11.42 10.49
CA MET A 499 -21.10 10.13 10.99
C MET A 499 -21.68 10.23 12.39
N ALA A 500 -21.01 10.94 13.30
CA ALA A 500 -21.46 11.07 14.68
C ALA A 500 -22.36 12.29 14.93
N GLY A 501 -22.38 13.26 14.01
CA GLY A 501 -23.10 14.54 14.19
C GLY A 501 -22.57 15.33 15.38
N ALA A 502 -21.24 15.26 15.61
CA ALA A 502 -20.55 15.90 16.72
C ALA A 502 -19.52 16.93 16.20
N PRO A 503 -19.32 18.05 16.90
CA PRO A 503 -18.31 19.03 16.56
C PRO A 503 -16.89 18.46 16.72
N LYS A 504 -15.89 19.14 16.12
CA LYS A 504 -14.46 18.84 16.32
C LYS A 504 -14.12 18.84 17.80
N PHE A 505 -13.42 17.82 18.26
CA PHE A 505 -12.83 17.78 19.58
C PHE A 505 -11.38 18.29 19.53
N VAL A 506 -11.22 19.59 19.77
CA VAL A 506 -9.99 20.36 19.58
C VAL A 506 -8.78 19.70 20.26
N GLU A 507 -8.91 19.26 21.52
CA GLU A 507 -7.83 18.68 22.31
C GLU A 507 -7.24 17.40 21.71
N SER A 508 -7.97 16.69 20.86
CA SER A 508 -7.49 15.44 20.24
C SER A 508 -7.22 15.56 18.75
N GLN A 509 -7.82 16.53 18.08
CA GLN A 509 -7.78 16.60 16.60
C GLN A 509 -6.93 17.75 16.08
N SER A 510 -6.73 18.83 16.86
CA SER A 510 -5.83 19.90 16.46
C SER A 510 -4.37 19.51 16.66
N LEU A 511 -3.55 19.86 15.71
CA LEU A 511 -2.12 19.57 15.70
C LEU A 511 -1.32 20.87 15.90
N PRO A 512 -0.12 20.78 16.50
CA PRO A 512 0.81 21.91 16.54
C PRO A 512 1.36 22.19 15.14
N ASP A 513 1.54 23.47 14.86
CA ASP A 513 2.23 23.94 13.65
C ASP A 513 3.71 23.51 13.65
N VAL A 514 4.17 22.93 12.54
CA VAL A 514 5.55 22.46 12.34
C VAL A 514 6.05 22.91 10.98
N ASP A 515 7.21 23.56 10.93
CA ASP A 515 7.89 23.93 9.68
C ASP A 515 8.55 22.72 9.03
N TYR A 516 7.79 21.96 8.22
CA TYR A 516 8.28 20.76 7.52
C TYR A 516 9.31 21.12 6.44
N ALA A 517 9.14 22.24 5.75
CA ALA A 517 10.08 22.72 4.75
C ALA A 517 11.42 23.13 5.39
N GLY A 518 11.37 23.84 6.51
CA GLY A 518 12.56 24.21 7.28
C GLY A 518 13.29 23.00 7.84
N PHE A 519 12.54 22.00 8.36
CA PHE A 519 13.15 20.75 8.84
C PHE A 519 13.87 20.00 7.71
N ALA A 520 13.25 19.85 6.53
CA ALA A 520 13.90 19.26 5.36
C ALA A 520 15.18 20.00 4.97
N THR A 521 15.13 21.35 4.94
CA THR A 521 16.27 22.21 4.64
C THR A 521 17.40 21.99 5.64
N SER A 522 17.11 21.84 6.93
CA SER A 522 18.11 21.56 7.96
C SER A 522 18.85 20.25 7.76
N LEU A 523 18.22 19.29 7.10
CA LEU A 523 18.82 18.01 6.69
C LEU A 523 19.62 18.10 5.37
N GLY A 524 19.61 19.26 4.68
CA GLY A 524 20.22 19.45 3.36
C GLY A 524 19.40 18.90 2.20
N LEU A 525 18.12 18.63 2.44
CA LEU A 525 17.11 18.35 1.42
C LEU A 525 16.52 19.67 0.89
N ILE A 526 15.64 19.64 -0.09
CA ILE A 526 14.91 20.84 -0.52
C ILE A 526 13.60 20.94 0.27
N GLY A 527 13.42 22.09 0.93
CA GLY A 527 12.13 22.48 1.53
C GLY A 527 11.47 23.58 0.69
N ILE A 528 10.18 23.42 0.41
CA ILE A 528 9.38 24.40 -0.32
C ILE A 528 8.07 24.61 0.45
N ALA A 529 7.91 25.79 1.05
CA ALA A 529 6.65 26.19 1.66
C ALA A 529 5.69 26.77 0.60
N VAL A 530 4.43 26.42 0.68
CA VAL A 530 3.37 26.86 -0.24
C VAL A 530 2.15 27.31 0.58
N ASP A 531 1.96 28.63 0.64
CA ASP A 531 0.88 29.25 1.41
C ASP A 531 -0.20 29.90 0.51
N LYS A 532 0.01 29.90 -0.82
CA LYS A 532 -0.89 30.54 -1.77
C LYS A 532 -1.21 29.62 -2.94
N PRO A 533 -2.45 29.66 -3.46
CA PRO A 533 -2.87 28.89 -4.62
C PRO A 533 -2.00 29.09 -5.86
N ASP A 534 -1.57 30.35 -6.12
CA ASP A 534 -0.77 30.71 -7.29
C ASP A 534 0.64 30.07 -7.30
N ASP A 535 1.14 29.69 -6.13
CA ASP A 535 2.47 29.09 -5.99
C ASP A 535 2.47 27.56 -6.21
N VAL A 536 1.31 26.89 -6.20
CA VAL A 536 1.20 25.43 -6.26
C VAL A 536 1.82 24.85 -7.54
N ALA A 537 1.49 25.42 -8.69
CA ALA A 537 2.00 24.95 -9.99
C ALA A 537 3.53 25.07 -10.06
N SER A 538 4.08 26.24 -9.67
CA SER A 538 5.52 26.49 -9.69
C SER A 538 6.27 25.63 -8.67
N ALA A 539 5.66 25.33 -7.52
CA ALA A 539 6.25 24.44 -6.52
C ALA A 539 6.39 23.00 -7.06
N TRP A 540 5.38 22.51 -7.77
CA TRP A 540 5.48 21.20 -8.44
C TRP A 540 6.54 21.18 -9.53
N ASP A 541 6.62 22.22 -10.38
CA ASP A 541 7.63 22.30 -11.44
C ASP A 541 9.05 22.28 -10.83
N ARG A 542 9.28 23.00 -9.72
CA ARG A 542 10.54 22.97 -8.98
C ARG A 542 10.85 21.60 -8.38
N ALA A 543 9.86 20.96 -7.74
CA ALA A 543 10.05 19.66 -7.11
C ALA A 543 10.31 18.55 -8.14
N LEU A 544 9.60 18.57 -9.27
CA LEU A 544 9.75 17.57 -10.34
C LEU A 544 11.06 17.70 -11.13
N THR A 545 11.75 18.84 -11.03
CA THR A 545 13.05 19.10 -11.67
C THR A 545 14.21 19.14 -10.67
N ALA A 546 13.95 18.85 -9.42
CA ALA A 546 14.94 18.92 -8.34
C ALA A 546 16.04 17.86 -8.48
N ASP A 547 17.27 18.24 -8.05
CA ASP A 547 18.47 17.39 -8.04
C ASP A 547 18.65 16.58 -6.73
N ARG A 548 17.67 16.65 -5.83
CA ARG A 548 17.64 15.96 -4.52
C ARG A 548 16.22 15.83 -3.99
N PRO A 549 15.99 15.02 -2.96
CA PRO A 549 14.67 14.87 -2.36
C PRO A 549 14.09 16.20 -1.88
N THR A 550 12.77 16.35 -2.07
CA THR A 550 12.06 17.60 -1.81
C THR A 550 10.87 17.34 -0.87
N VAL A 551 10.70 18.20 0.12
CA VAL A 551 9.48 18.30 0.93
C VAL A 551 8.72 19.54 0.49
N LEU A 552 7.50 19.35 -0.01
CA LEU A 552 6.52 20.40 -0.25
C LEU A 552 5.65 20.53 1.00
N ASP A 553 5.78 21.63 1.72
CA ASP A 553 4.96 21.95 2.89
C ASP A 553 3.81 22.84 2.42
N VAL A 554 2.65 22.24 2.16
CA VAL A 554 1.52 22.93 1.54
C VAL A 554 0.44 23.21 2.57
N ARG A 555 0.26 24.48 2.93
CA ARG A 555 -0.81 24.92 3.81
C ARG A 555 -2.16 24.74 3.12
N THR A 556 -2.97 23.84 3.61
CA THR A 556 -4.28 23.50 3.02
C THR A 556 -5.42 23.85 3.95
N ASP A 557 -6.57 24.23 3.37
CA ASP A 557 -7.77 24.56 4.13
C ASP A 557 -8.38 23.29 4.77
N PRO A 558 -8.44 23.18 6.12
CA PRO A 558 -9.08 22.06 6.80
C PRO A 558 -10.58 21.94 6.54
N ASN A 559 -11.19 23.00 6.04
CA ASN A 559 -12.62 23.10 5.82
C ASN A 559 -13.06 22.63 4.43
N VAL A 560 -12.14 22.19 3.56
CA VAL A 560 -12.48 21.49 2.32
C VAL A 560 -12.76 20.02 2.65
N PRO A 561 -14.03 19.58 2.58
CA PRO A 561 -14.41 18.27 3.07
C PRO A 561 -13.91 17.13 2.18
N PRO A 562 -13.25 16.11 2.73
CA PRO A 562 -12.86 14.91 2.00
C PRO A 562 -14.05 13.93 1.79
N ILE A 563 -15.28 14.43 1.80
CA ILE A 563 -16.51 13.64 1.76
C ILE A 563 -16.64 12.86 0.44
N PRO A 564 -17.15 11.60 0.48
CA PRO A 564 -17.45 10.85 -0.73
C PRO A 564 -18.50 11.55 -1.60
N PRO A 565 -18.40 11.45 -2.94
CA PRO A 565 -19.31 12.11 -3.87
C PRO A 565 -20.77 11.58 -3.87
N HIS A 566 -21.09 10.68 -2.96
CA HIS A 566 -22.41 10.06 -2.74
C HIS A 566 -22.77 10.06 -1.26
N ALA A 567 -22.44 11.16 -0.56
CA ALA A 567 -22.85 11.34 0.83
C ALA A 567 -24.37 11.13 0.96
N THR A 568 -24.77 10.36 1.97
CA THR A 568 -26.18 10.07 2.23
C THR A 568 -26.88 11.28 2.86
N THR A 569 -28.21 11.36 2.73
CA THR A 569 -29.02 12.37 3.45
C THR A 569 -28.76 12.35 4.95
N ASP A 570 -28.53 11.16 5.54
CA ASP A 570 -28.25 11.01 6.96
C ASP A 570 -26.89 11.61 7.35
N GLN A 571 -25.86 11.47 6.52
CA GLN A 571 -24.56 12.10 6.73
C GLN A 571 -24.65 13.62 6.67
N MET A 572 -25.50 14.15 5.81
CA MET A 572 -25.73 15.59 5.73
C MET A 572 -26.53 16.12 6.93
N PHE A 573 -27.53 15.37 7.40
CA PHE A 573 -28.24 15.70 8.63
C PHE A 573 -27.29 15.65 9.85
N SER A 574 -26.39 14.69 9.90
CA SER A 574 -25.39 14.59 10.95
C SER A 574 -24.42 15.78 10.94
N ALA A 575 -23.92 16.19 9.78
CA ALA A 575 -23.09 17.39 9.64
C ALA A 575 -23.85 18.66 10.06
N ALA A 576 -25.13 18.80 9.66
CA ALA A 576 -25.97 19.91 10.11
C ALA A 576 -26.19 19.92 11.63
N LYS A 577 -26.31 18.74 12.25
CA LYS A 577 -26.41 18.60 13.70
C LYS A 577 -25.13 19.01 14.42
N ALA A 578 -23.95 18.65 13.89
CA ALA A 578 -22.66 19.07 14.42
C ALA A 578 -22.54 20.61 14.45
N MET A 579 -23.00 21.29 13.40
CA MET A 579 -23.06 22.75 13.37
C MET A 579 -23.94 23.34 14.47
N LEU A 580 -25.13 22.78 14.66
CA LEU A 580 -26.06 23.23 15.71
C LEU A 580 -25.52 22.95 17.11
N ALA A 581 -24.60 22.00 17.25
CA ALA A 581 -23.92 21.67 18.49
C ALA A 581 -22.73 22.58 18.82
N GLY A 582 -22.43 23.58 17.96
CA GLY A 582 -21.43 24.62 18.24
C GLY A 582 -20.09 24.41 17.51
N ASP A 583 -20.06 23.71 16.38
CA ASP A 583 -18.87 23.65 15.52
C ASP A 583 -18.67 24.99 14.79
N GLU A 584 -17.77 25.82 15.31
CA GLU A 584 -17.50 27.17 14.80
C GLU A 584 -16.92 27.15 13.39
N ASP A 585 -16.05 26.18 13.09
CA ASP A 585 -15.43 26.02 11.76
C ASP A 585 -16.48 25.69 10.71
N LEU A 586 -17.43 24.82 11.05
CA LEU A 586 -18.49 24.42 10.12
C LEU A 586 -19.46 25.57 9.81
N TRP A 587 -19.68 26.53 10.76
CA TRP A 587 -20.41 27.76 10.51
C TRP A 587 -19.70 28.65 9.49
N GLU A 588 -18.38 28.71 9.53
CA GLU A 588 -17.58 29.47 8.55
C GLU A 588 -17.66 28.86 7.15
N VAL A 589 -17.59 27.52 7.06
CA VAL A 589 -17.80 26.76 5.82
C VAL A 589 -19.14 27.10 5.15
N MET A 590 -20.22 27.14 5.93
CA MET A 590 -21.54 27.50 5.40
C MET A 590 -21.64 28.97 4.99
N ARG A 591 -21.04 29.88 5.75
CA ARG A 591 -21.04 31.32 5.46
C ARG A 591 -20.27 31.64 4.17
N ARG A 592 -19.25 30.84 3.80
CA ARG A 592 -18.48 30.98 2.55
C ARG A 592 -19.17 30.35 1.32
N GLY A 593 -20.42 29.86 1.44
CA GLY A 593 -21.19 29.34 0.30
C GLY A 593 -20.98 27.86 -0.04
N VAL A 594 -20.26 27.10 0.82
CA VAL A 594 -20.05 25.65 0.65
C VAL A 594 -21.36 24.85 0.79
N ALA A 595 -22.38 25.41 1.41
CA ALA A 595 -23.71 24.81 1.48
C ALA A 595 -24.36 24.56 0.09
N THR A 596 -24.06 25.40 -0.88
CA THR A 596 -24.52 25.21 -2.27
C THR A 596 -23.80 24.03 -2.92
N LYS A 597 -22.58 23.74 -2.52
CA LYS A 597 -21.73 22.66 -3.05
C LYS A 597 -22.06 21.30 -2.47
N LEU A 598 -22.46 21.23 -1.20
CA LEU A 598 -23.00 20.00 -0.62
C LEU A 598 -24.25 19.53 -1.40
N GLN A 599 -25.00 20.44 -2.01
CA GLN A 599 -26.16 20.10 -2.85
C GLN A 599 -25.76 19.51 -4.21
N GLU A 600 -24.61 19.85 -4.78
CA GLU A 600 -24.12 19.27 -6.04
C GLU A 600 -23.66 17.81 -5.89
N PHE A 601 -23.33 17.39 -4.68
CA PHE A 601 -23.03 15.99 -4.35
C PHE A 601 -24.28 15.15 -4.06
N LEU A 602 -25.47 15.77 -4.02
CA LEU A 602 -26.72 15.02 -3.85
C LEU A 602 -27.09 14.24 -5.10
N PRO A 603 -27.64 13.03 -4.97
CA PRO A 603 -28.25 12.36 -6.10
C PRO A 603 -29.38 13.23 -6.63
N HIS A 604 -29.31 13.66 -7.88
CA HIS A 604 -30.46 14.23 -8.54
C HIS A 604 -31.56 13.16 -8.53
N ARG A 605 -32.64 13.41 -7.80
CA ARG A 605 -33.86 12.64 -7.97
C ARG A 605 -34.29 12.85 -9.42
N ASN A 606 -34.00 11.87 -10.26
CA ASN A 606 -34.70 11.71 -11.52
C ASN A 606 -36.13 11.38 -11.15
N GLY A 607 -37.05 12.28 -11.50
CA GLY A 607 -38.48 12.11 -11.40
C GLY A 607 -39.01 10.99 -12.31
#